data_a6513b04d3b0b65b0605c56753375983
#
_entry.id   a6513b04d3b0b65b0605c56753375983
#
_cell.length_a   1.000
_cell.length_b   1.000
_cell.length_c   1.000
_cell.angle_alpha   90.00
_cell.angle_beta   90.00
_cell.angle_gamma   90.00
#
_symmetry.space_group_name_H-M   'P 1'
#
loop_
_entity.id
_entity.type
_entity.pdbx_description
1 polymer ?
#
loop_
_entity_poly.entity_id
_entity_poly.type
_entity_poly.pdbx_seq_one_letter_code
_entity_poly.pdbx_strand_id
1 'polypeptide(L)'
;NKTSKKDTRSFVIPGFIGILIFVILPLVDVAGRSFRLGGMGRFAGIANYKMVLFNDAFRLAAGNTFRFEIVSVPLLMLLSLFVSIEVYNMKSNIVRFAFLVPMVIPSNAMAVVWKILFADAGIVNNILVNGLHWKPVSFFEGKAVFALFVGTFVFKNIGYNMLIWIAGLSAVPQEIFDAAKVDGAGSFQTVWHITLPNIRRPAFIAAVLSMVNSFKIFRELYLIAGNYPDKTVYQLQHVFNNWFSKLDISKLTAGAVFTALAFLGTILIIWVLFLTEWESKLRRIWNGRKQKCHGDNLPEESEEKREQCDEKKKRVGTTRWGRYILKGIVLAMAILSVLPLVILICGAFTGENELYQMLGAVIGTEGGYAGWHFIPLYPTLKNMIELFFDTPEYYVLFWNSIKIVGIILVGQLVFATPA
;
A
#
# COMPACT_ATOMS: atom_id res chain seq x y z
N ASN A 1 -41.31 18.83 -8.51
CA ASN A 1 -40.39 17.92 -7.76
C ASN A 1 -40.47 16.42 -8.18
N LYS A 2 -41.36 16.01 -9.09
CA LYS A 2 -41.44 14.61 -9.57
C LYS A 2 -40.56 14.37 -10.82
N THR A 3 -40.27 15.38 -11.61
CA THR A 3 -39.43 15.31 -12.82
C THR A 3 -37.94 15.11 -12.49
N SER A 4 -37.41 15.76 -11.44
CA SER A 4 -36.00 15.63 -10.99
C SER A 4 -35.61 14.22 -10.53
N LYS A 5 -36.54 13.42 -9.99
CA LYS A 5 -36.25 12.04 -9.54
C LYS A 5 -36.18 11.02 -10.69
N LYS A 6 -36.83 11.29 -11.81
CA LYS A 6 -36.80 10.40 -12.99
C LYS A 6 -35.48 10.56 -13.76
N ASP A 7 -34.99 11.79 -13.89
CA ASP A 7 -33.75 12.09 -14.59
C ASP A 7 -32.51 11.51 -13.90
N THR A 8 -32.47 11.63 -12.56
CA THR A 8 -31.34 11.08 -11.77
C THR A 8 -31.24 9.54 -11.88
N ARG A 9 -32.36 8.82 -11.98
CA ARG A 9 -32.36 7.36 -12.15
C ARG A 9 -31.79 6.93 -13.48
N SER A 10 -32.03 7.68 -14.56
CA SER A 10 -31.54 7.37 -15.90
C SER A 10 -30.01 7.44 -15.99
N PHE A 11 -29.35 8.29 -15.20
CA PHE A 11 -27.89 8.40 -15.16
C PHE A 11 -27.21 7.25 -14.40
N VAL A 12 -27.90 6.65 -13.42
CA VAL A 12 -27.36 5.54 -12.61
C VAL A 12 -27.48 4.20 -13.34
N ILE A 13 -28.45 4.04 -14.24
CA ILE A 13 -28.74 2.78 -14.92
C ILE A 13 -27.54 2.22 -15.71
N PRO A 14 -26.79 2.98 -16.55
CA PRO A 14 -25.65 2.45 -17.28
C PRO A 14 -24.55 1.91 -16.38
N GLY A 15 -24.24 2.63 -15.28
CA GLY A 15 -23.27 2.19 -14.28
C GLY A 15 -23.71 0.92 -13.56
N PHE A 16 -25.00 0.83 -13.20
CA PHE A 16 -25.56 -0.36 -12.56
C PHE A 16 -25.56 -1.58 -13.48
N ILE A 17 -25.89 -1.40 -14.76
CA ILE A 17 -25.84 -2.46 -15.78
C ILE A 17 -24.39 -2.94 -15.94
N GLY A 18 -23.40 -2.04 -15.98
CA GLY A 18 -21.98 -2.40 -16.02
C GLY A 18 -21.56 -3.24 -14.83
N ILE A 19 -21.92 -2.84 -13.61
CA ILE A 19 -21.66 -3.62 -12.39
C ILE A 19 -22.35 -4.99 -12.44
N LEU A 20 -23.60 -5.04 -12.89
CA LEU A 20 -24.35 -6.29 -13.00
C LEU A 20 -23.64 -7.27 -13.94
N ILE A 21 -23.29 -6.81 -15.16
CA ILE A 21 -22.71 -7.67 -16.19
C ILE A 21 -21.26 -8.07 -15.88
N PHE A 22 -20.42 -7.13 -15.44
CA PHE A 22 -18.98 -7.38 -15.32
C PHE A 22 -18.53 -7.78 -13.92
N VAL A 23 -19.36 -7.60 -12.90
CA VAL A 23 -19.01 -7.94 -11.51
C VAL A 23 -19.95 -9.00 -10.95
N ILE A 24 -21.26 -8.75 -10.96
CA ILE A 24 -22.23 -9.62 -10.27
C ILE A 24 -22.41 -10.96 -11.01
N LEU A 25 -22.59 -10.93 -12.33
CA LEU A 25 -22.78 -12.16 -13.12
C LEU A 25 -21.56 -13.10 -13.03
N PRO A 26 -20.29 -12.65 -13.21
CA PRO A 26 -19.13 -13.50 -13.02
C PRO A 26 -19.00 -14.02 -11.58
N LEU A 27 -19.34 -13.21 -10.57
CA LEU A 27 -19.29 -13.62 -9.17
C LEU A 27 -20.29 -14.75 -8.90
N VAL A 28 -21.53 -14.61 -9.40
CA VAL A 28 -22.59 -15.64 -9.27
C VAL A 28 -22.19 -16.93 -10.02
N ASP A 29 -21.60 -16.81 -11.22
CA ASP A 29 -21.11 -17.96 -11.98
C ASP A 29 -19.99 -18.70 -11.22
N VAL A 30 -19.00 -18.00 -10.69
CA VAL A 30 -17.92 -18.59 -9.87
C VAL A 30 -18.51 -19.25 -8.62
N ALA A 31 -19.46 -18.59 -7.94
CA ALA A 31 -20.15 -19.17 -6.79
C ALA A 31 -20.92 -20.44 -7.17
N GLY A 32 -21.62 -20.45 -8.31
CA GLY A 32 -22.33 -21.63 -8.82
C GLY A 32 -21.37 -22.79 -9.16
N ARG A 33 -20.24 -22.50 -9.80
CA ARG A 33 -19.20 -23.50 -10.15
C ARG A 33 -18.51 -24.07 -8.90
N SER A 34 -18.39 -23.34 -7.82
CA SER A 34 -17.77 -23.80 -6.60
C SER A 34 -18.48 -25.01 -5.95
N PHE A 35 -19.77 -25.18 -6.25
CA PHE A 35 -20.59 -26.32 -5.80
C PHE A 35 -20.65 -27.48 -6.81
N ARG A 36 -19.90 -27.43 -7.93
CA ARG A 36 -19.89 -28.44 -8.99
C ARG A 36 -18.51 -29.05 -9.19
N LEU A 37 -18.44 -30.32 -9.54
CA LEU A 37 -17.18 -30.99 -9.90
C LEU A 37 -16.72 -30.53 -11.27
N GLY A 38 -15.44 -30.19 -11.41
CA GLY A 38 -14.86 -29.68 -12.66
C GLY A 38 -15.48 -28.38 -13.18
N GLY A 39 -16.22 -27.65 -12.32
CA GLY A 39 -16.85 -26.37 -12.65
C GLY A 39 -18.15 -26.45 -13.47
N MET A 40 -18.39 -27.54 -14.21
CA MET A 40 -19.62 -27.77 -15.01
C MET A 40 -20.28 -29.13 -14.76
N GLY A 41 -19.64 -30.01 -13.96
CA GLY A 41 -20.10 -31.37 -13.68
C GLY A 41 -21.26 -31.45 -12.70
N ARG A 42 -21.43 -32.65 -12.12
CA ARG A 42 -22.48 -32.91 -11.13
C ARG A 42 -22.34 -32.02 -9.90
N PHE A 43 -23.46 -31.72 -9.27
CA PHE A 43 -23.50 -31.00 -8.00
C PHE A 43 -22.71 -31.75 -6.91
N ALA A 44 -21.73 -31.12 -6.33
CA ALA A 44 -20.80 -31.67 -5.35
C ALA A 44 -21.08 -31.19 -3.92
N GLY A 45 -22.05 -30.33 -3.73
CA GLY A 45 -22.32 -29.73 -2.44
C GLY A 45 -21.07 -29.02 -1.89
N ILE A 46 -20.68 -29.30 -0.65
CA ILE A 46 -19.54 -28.70 0.03
C ILE A 46 -18.22 -29.47 -0.17
N ALA A 47 -18.19 -30.50 -1.04
CA ALA A 47 -17.00 -31.36 -1.21
C ALA A 47 -15.77 -30.57 -1.69
N ASN A 48 -15.96 -29.62 -2.65
CA ASN A 48 -14.86 -28.76 -3.14
C ASN A 48 -14.28 -27.89 -2.02
N TYR A 49 -15.13 -27.35 -1.13
CA TYR A 49 -14.68 -26.57 0.03
C TYR A 49 -13.87 -27.41 1.03
N LYS A 50 -14.28 -28.67 1.27
CA LYS A 50 -13.51 -29.61 2.09
C LYS A 50 -12.13 -29.87 1.44
N MET A 51 -12.08 -30.15 0.13
CA MET A 51 -10.82 -30.35 -0.58
C MET A 51 -9.87 -29.14 -0.48
N VAL A 52 -10.41 -27.92 -0.51
CA VAL A 52 -9.62 -26.68 -0.35
C VAL A 52 -9.12 -26.54 1.08
N LEU A 53 -9.99 -26.70 2.08
CA LEU A 53 -9.64 -26.51 3.49
C LEU A 53 -8.65 -27.55 4.02
N PHE A 54 -8.65 -28.77 3.46
CA PHE A 54 -7.70 -29.83 3.81
C PHE A 54 -6.46 -29.85 2.91
N ASN A 55 -6.32 -28.91 1.96
CA ASN A 55 -5.15 -28.79 1.12
C ASN A 55 -4.03 -28.06 1.86
N ASP A 56 -2.87 -28.72 2.03
CA ASP A 56 -1.75 -28.16 2.80
C ASP A 56 -1.18 -26.88 2.19
N ALA A 57 -1.09 -26.82 0.84
CA ALA A 57 -0.63 -25.61 0.15
C ALA A 57 -1.58 -24.43 0.38
N PHE A 58 -2.90 -24.67 0.39
CA PHE A 58 -3.88 -23.64 0.68
C PHE A 58 -3.79 -23.16 2.14
N ARG A 59 -3.65 -24.08 3.09
CA ARG A 59 -3.51 -23.74 4.52
C ARG A 59 -2.26 -22.93 4.79
N LEU A 60 -1.13 -23.34 4.22
CA LEU A 60 0.13 -22.58 4.30
C LEU A 60 -0.04 -21.17 3.72
N ALA A 61 -0.58 -21.09 2.51
CA ALA A 61 -0.76 -19.82 1.81
C ALA A 61 -1.76 -18.89 2.52
N ALA A 62 -2.86 -19.41 3.05
CA ALA A 62 -3.83 -18.66 3.83
C ALA A 62 -3.20 -18.08 5.11
N GLY A 63 -2.42 -18.90 5.84
CA GLY A 63 -1.68 -18.45 7.02
C GLY A 63 -0.69 -17.34 6.70
N ASN A 64 0.07 -17.48 5.62
CA ASN A 64 1.03 -16.47 5.17
C ASN A 64 0.35 -15.18 4.71
N THR A 65 -0.76 -15.27 3.96
CA THR A 65 -1.53 -14.10 3.52
C THR A 65 -2.07 -13.33 4.73
N PHE A 66 -2.66 -14.04 5.69
CA PHE A 66 -3.18 -13.42 6.91
C PHE A 66 -2.06 -12.78 7.76
N ARG A 67 -0.94 -13.48 7.94
CA ARG A 67 0.24 -12.92 8.62
C ARG A 67 0.77 -11.67 7.91
N PHE A 68 0.82 -11.70 6.59
CA PHE A 68 1.24 -10.55 5.79
C PHE A 68 0.32 -9.36 6.00
N GLU A 69 -1.00 -9.55 5.96
CA GLU A 69 -1.99 -8.50 6.14
C GLU A 69 -1.92 -7.88 7.54
N ILE A 70 -1.85 -8.72 8.58
CA ILE A 70 -1.77 -8.24 9.97
C ILE A 70 -0.52 -7.40 10.22
N VAL A 71 0.59 -7.69 9.54
CA VAL A 71 1.83 -6.93 9.72
C VAL A 71 1.87 -5.72 8.79
N SER A 72 1.60 -5.93 7.49
CA SER A 72 1.84 -4.91 6.47
C SER A 72 0.79 -3.80 6.46
N VAL A 73 -0.50 -4.12 6.69
CA VAL A 73 -1.56 -3.12 6.65
C VAL A 73 -1.47 -2.14 7.82
N PRO A 74 -1.36 -2.57 9.10
CA PRO A 74 -1.16 -1.63 10.20
C PRO A 74 0.14 -0.83 10.08
N LEU A 75 1.23 -1.45 9.64
CA LEU A 75 2.50 -0.76 9.43
C LEU A 75 2.37 0.33 8.37
N LEU A 76 1.74 0.03 7.23
CA LEU A 76 1.45 1.00 6.18
C LEU A 76 0.58 2.14 6.70
N MET A 77 -0.48 1.83 7.46
CA MET A 77 -1.39 2.81 8.04
C MET A 77 -0.66 3.78 8.96
N LEU A 78 0.20 3.27 9.86
CA LEU A 78 0.97 4.08 10.81
C LEU A 78 2.01 4.95 10.10
N LEU A 79 2.80 4.36 9.20
CA LEU A 79 3.84 5.09 8.47
C LEU A 79 3.26 6.14 7.53
N SER A 80 2.17 5.81 6.81
CA SER A 80 1.52 6.77 5.92
C SER A 80 0.82 7.90 6.68
N LEU A 81 0.24 7.64 7.86
CA LEU A 81 -0.30 8.68 8.73
C LEU A 81 0.81 9.62 9.23
N PHE A 82 1.93 9.06 9.70
CA PHE A 82 3.10 9.83 10.11
C PHE A 82 3.59 10.75 8.99
N VAL A 83 3.83 10.17 7.80
CA VAL A 83 4.26 10.93 6.62
C VAL A 83 3.24 11.99 6.25
N SER A 84 1.94 11.68 6.28
CA SER A 84 0.88 12.62 5.92
C SER A 84 0.81 13.83 6.83
N ILE A 85 0.97 13.67 8.14
CA ILE A 85 0.99 14.77 9.10
C ILE A 85 2.17 15.72 8.82
N GLU A 86 3.36 15.16 8.61
CA GLU A 86 4.54 15.97 8.36
C GLU A 86 4.48 16.67 6.98
N VAL A 87 4.05 15.95 5.93
CA VAL A 87 3.87 16.52 4.57
C VAL A 87 2.77 17.57 4.55
N TYR A 88 1.68 17.38 5.29
CA TYR A 88 0.61 18.38 5.45
C TYR A 88 1.15 19.67 6.06
N ASN A 89 1.98 19.54 7.11
CA ASN A 89 2.63 20.68 7.77
C ASN A 89 3.69 21.37 6.89
N MET A 90 4.39 20.62 6.04
CA MET A 90 5.42 21.18 5.13
C MET A 90 4.82 21.98 3.97
N LYS A 91 3.56 21.70 3.58
CA LYS A 91 2.86 22.32 2.43
C LYS A 91 3.64 22.21 1.10
N SER A 92 4.54 21.22 0.97
CA SER A 92 5.39 21.03 -0.21
C SER A 92 4.75 20.06 -1.19
N ASN A 93 4.45 20.53 -2.40
CA ASN A 93 3.93 19.67 -3.47
C ASN A 93 4.99 18.73 -4.03
N ILE A 94 6.26 19.13 -4.02
CA ILE A 94 7.38 18.29 -4.49
C ILE A 94 7.51 17.03 -3.62
N VAL A 95 7.45 17.19 -2.29
CA VAL A 95 7.52 16.05 -1.36
C VAL A 95 6.31 15.14 -1.53
N ARG A 96 5.09 15.69 -1.72
CA ARG A 96 3.89 14.90 -2.02
C ARG A 96 4.07 14.08 -3.29
N PHE A 97 4.57 14.70 -4.35
CA PHE A 97 4.80 14.05 -5.62
C PHE A 97 5.84 12.93 -5.51
N ALA A 98 6.93 13.15 -4.78
CA ALA A 98 7.97 12.15 -4.56
C ALA A 98 7.42 10.84 -3.96
N PHE A 99 6.49 10.91 -2.99
CA PHE A 99 5.85 9.72 -2.41
C PHE A 99 4.89 9.02 -3.37
N LEU A 100 4.43 9.66 -4.44
CA LEU A 100 3.55 9.04 -5.45
C LEU A 100 4.34 8.29 -6.52
N VAL A 101 5.63 8.60 -6.71
CA VAL A 101 6.49 7.99 -7.74
C VAL A 101 6.47 6.45 -7.68
N PRO A 102 6.63 5.78 -6.51
CA PRO A 102 6.66 4.31 -6.46
C PRO A 102 5.39 3.64 -6.98
N MET A 103 4.24 4.29 -6.84
CA MET A 103 2.96 3.76 -7.31
C MET A 103 2.87 3.75 -8.84
N VAL A 104 3.52 4.69 -9.50
CA VAL A 104 3.49 4.85 -10.96
C VAL A 104 4.43 3.85 -11.65
N ILE A 105 5.48 3.38 -10.94
CA ILE A 105 6.45 2.44 -11.52
C ILE A 105 5.78 1.09 -11.80
N PRO A 106 5.83 0.58 -13.04
CA PRO A 106 5.31 -0.74 -13.38
C PRO A 106 5.93 -1.85 -12.52
N SER A 107 5.15 -2.88 -12.17
CA SER A 107 5.63 -3.99 -11.32
C SER A 107 6.83 -4.72 -11.90
N ASN A 108 6.89 -4.86 -13.23
CA ASN A 108 8.03 -5.49 -13.92
C ASN A 108 9.33 -4.69 -13.71
N ALA A 109 9.27 -3.38 -13.91
CA ALA A 109 10.41 -2.50 -13.71
C ALA A 109 10.84 -2.48 -12.22
N MET A 110 9.88 -2.46 -11.30
CA MET A 110 10.17 -2.53 -9.86
C MET A 110 10.84 -3.85 -9.48
N ALA A 111 10.40 -5.00 -10.05
CA ALA A 111 11.02 -6.29 -9.81
C ALA A 111 12.49 -6.34 -10.27
N VAL A 112 12.81 -5.72 -11.40
CA VAL A 112 14.20 -5.59 -11.88
C VAL A 112 15.02 -4.75 -10.89
N VAL A 113 14.52 -3.60 -10.45
CA VAL A 113 15.22 -2.75 -9.47
C VAL A 113 15.44 -3.50 -8.16
N TRP A 114 14.45 -4.26 -7.67
CA TRP A 114 14.59 -5.08 -6.46
C TRP A 114 15.66 -6.17 -6.63
N LYS A 115 15.73 -6.82 -7.79
CA LYS A 115 16.79 -7.80 -8.07
C LYS A 115 18.18 -7.14 -8.07
N ILE A 116 18.32 -5.98 -8.70
CA ILE A 116 19.60 -5.23 -8.71
C ILE A 116 20.02 -4.83 -7.29
N LEU A 117 19.08 -4.37 -6.48
CA LEU A 117 19.37 -3.90 -5.13
C LEU A 117 19.62 -5.04 -4.14
N PHE A 118 18.77 -6.08 -4.13
CA PHE A 118 18.67 -7.06 -3.05
C PHE A 118 19.10 -8.48 -3.42
N ALA A 119 19.60 -8.74 -4.64
CA ALA A 119 20.24 -10.03 -4.95
C ALA A 119 21.43 -10.30 -4.02
N ASP A 120 21.85 -11.56 -3.91
CA ASP A 120 22.99 -11.94 -3.07
C ASP A 120 24.26 -11.19 -3.46
N ALA A 121 24.48 -10.97 -4.76
CA ALA A 121 25.54 -10.12 -5.30
C ALA A 121 25.06 -8.67 -5.58
N GLY A 122 23.95 -8.23 -5.01
CA GLY A 122 23.33 -6.92 -5.28
C GLY A 122 24.00 -5.76 -4.56
N ILE A 123 23.54 -4.54 -4.91
CA ILE A 123 24.13 -3.28 -4.42
C ILE A 123 24.04 -3.17 -2.89
N VAL A 124 22.94 -3.61 -2.27
CA VAL A 124 22.77 -3.55 -0.80
C VAL A 124 23.82 -4.42 -0.11
N ASN A 125 24.05 -5.66 -0.59
CA ASN A 125 25.10 -6.52 -0.07
C ASN A 125 26.50 -5.96 -0.33
N ASN A 126 26.73 -5.27 -1.45
CA ASN A 126 27.98 -4.54 -1.68
C ASN A 126 28.23 -3.51 -0.57
N ILE A 127 27.23 -2.70 -0.24
CA ILE A 127 27.33 -1.69 0.84
C ILE A 127 27.52 -2.37 2.21
N LEU A 128 26.80 -3.45 2.48
CA LEU A 128 26.92 -4.18 3.76
C LEU A 128 28.32 -4.79 3.93
N VAL A 129 28.85 -5.46 2.91
CA VAL A 129 30.13 -6.19 3.01
C VAL A 129 31.31 -5.27 2.86
N ASN A 130 31.36 -4.48 1.78
CA ASN A 130 32.51 -3.65 1.46
C ASN A 130 32.49 -2.30 2.17
N GLY A 131 31.31 -1.75 2.48
CA GLY A 131 31.16 -0.47 3.18
C GLY A 131 31.11 -0.61 4.70
N LEU A 132 30.28 -1.51 5.23
CA LEU A 132 30.04 -1.67 6.66
C LEU A 132 30.78 -2.87 7.29
N HIS A 133 31.44 -3.70 6.48
CA HIS A 133 32.12 -4.94 6.89
C HIS A 133 31.19 -5.93 7.62
N TRP A 134 29.92 -5.96 7.23
CA TRP A 134 28.92 -6.89 7.74
C TRP A 134 28.87 -8.16 6.87
N LYS A 135 28.19 -9.20 7.40
CA LYS A 135 27.94 -10.43 6.62
C LYS A 135 26.89 -10.17 5.52
N PRO A 136 27.00 -10.81 4.36
CA PRO A 136 25.99 -10.72 3.31
C PRO A 136 24.65 -11.29 3.83
N VAL A 137 23.55 -10.78 3.30
CA VAL A 137 22.18 -11.18 3.65
C VAL A 137 21.49 -11.71 2.39
N SER A 138 20.97 -12.94 2.44
CA SER A 138 20.10 -13.47 1.39
C SER A 138 18.68 -12.90 1.56
N PHE A 139 18.40 -11.79 0.88
CA PHE A 139 17.14 -11.07 1.00
C PHE A 139 15.95 -11.80 0.39
N PHE A 140 16.17 -12.76 -0.50
CA PHE A 140 15.09 -13.51 -1.16
C PHE A 140 14.78 -14.84 -0.47
N GLU A 141 15.35 -15.11 0.70
CA GLU A 141 15.17 -16.34 1.45
C GLU A 141 14.81 -16.12 2.92
N GLY A 142 14.15 -17.09 3.53
CA GLY A 142 13.86 -17.16 4.95
C GLY A 142 13.07 -15.98 5.52
N LYS A 143 13.56 -15.39 6.63
CA LYS A 143 12.89 -14.26 7.29
C LYS A 143 13.10 -12.94 6.55
N ALA A 144 14.21 -12.80 5.83
CA ALA A 144 14.56 -11.57 5.13
C ALA A 144 13.60 -11.30 3.97
N VAL A 145 13.18 -12.32 3.23
CA VAL A 145 12.23 -12.17 2.13
C VAL A 145 10.87 -11.64 2.61
N PHE A 146 10.40 -12.08 3.78
CA PHE A 146 9.16 -11.56 4.36
C PHE A 146 9.27 -10.06 4.69
N ALA A 147 10.38 -9.64 5.31
CA ALA A 147 10.63 -8.24 5.61
C ALA A 147 10.77 -7.38 4.35
N LEU A 148 11.49 -7.87 3.33
CA LEU A 148 11.61 -7.23 2.03
C LEU A 148 10.24 -7.06 1.37
N PHE A 149 9.40 -8.08 1.45
CA PHE A 149 8.08 -8.08 0.85
C PHE A 149 7.12 -7.10 1.54
N VAL A 150 7.13 -7.04 2.89
CA VAL A 150 6.43 -6.02 3.67
C VAL A 150 6.94 -4.62 3.32
N GLY A 151 8.26 -4.44 3.24
CA GLY A 151 8.88 -3.18 2.84
C GLY A 151 8.46 -2.74 1.43
N THR A 152 8.45 -3.65 0.46
CA THR A 152 7.97 -3.40 -0.91
C THR A 152 6.52 -2.94 -0.94
N PHE A 153 5.66 -3.59 -0.15
CA PHE A 153 4.25 -3.21 -0.04
C PHE A 153 4.08 -1.81 0.51
N VAL A 154 4.74 -1.51 1.63
CA VAL A 154 4.71 -0.18 2.24
C VAL A 154 5.25 0.87 1.27
N PHE A 155 6.39 0.62 0.66
CA PHE A 155 7.03 1.50 -0.30
C PHE A 155 6.10 1.88 -1.47
N LYS A 156 5.41 0.91 -2.07
CA LYS A 156 4.49 1.16 -3.20
C LYS A 156 3.21 1.88 -2.79
N ASN A 157 2.71 1.65 -1.59
CA ASN A 157 1.38 2.11 -1.20
C ASN A 157 1.38 3.32 -0.25
N ILE A 158 2.54 3.72 0.29
CA ILE A 158 2.64 4.81 1.26
C ILE A 158 2.12 6.14 0.70
N GLY A 159 2.43 6.46 -0.56
CA GLY A 159 1.99 7.69 -1.21
C GLY A 159 0.49 7.76 -1.40
N TYR A 160 -0.13 6.67 -1.83
CA TYR A 160 -1.58 6.59 -1.99
C TYR A 160 -2.32 6.75 -0.66
N ASN A 161 -1.89 6.03 0.38
CA ASN A 161 -2.47 6.17 1.71
C ASN A 161 -2.23 7.58 2.29
N MET A 162 -1.05 8.15 2.07
CA MET A 162 -0.75 9.55 2.44
C MET A 162 -1.80 10.53 1.88
N LEU A 163 -2.19 10.38 0.61
CA LEU A 163 -3.22 11.24 0.02
C LEU A 163 -4.58 11.10 0.72
N ILE A 164 -5.00 9.88 1.06
CA ILE A 164 -6.26 9.64 1.78
C ILE A 164 -6.21 10.32 3.16
N TRP A 165 -5.09 10.19 3.86
CA TRP A 165 -4.89 10.83 5.15
C TRP A 165 -4.88 12.37 5.04
N ILE A 166 -4.19 12.93 4.04
CA ILE A 166 -4.19 14.39 3.80
C ILE A 166 -5.59 14.91 3.51
N ALA A 167 -6.38 14.19 2.70
CA ALA A 167 -7.77 14.56 2.45
C ALA A 167 -8.59 14.56 3.75
N GLY A 168 -8.40 13.54 4.60
CA GLY A 168 -9.03 13.48 5.92
C GLY A 168 -8.60 14.59 6.85
N LEU A 169 -7.30 14.90 6.92
CA LEU A 169 -6.74 15.98 7.74
C LEU A 169 -7.27 17.36 7.30
N SER A 170 -7.38 17.56 5.99
CA SER A 170 -7.88 18.81 5.41
C SER A 170 -9.37 19.07 5.70
N ALA A 171 -10.12 18.02 6.01
CA ALA A 171 -11.55 18.13 6.37
C ALA A 171 -11.78 18.54 7.83
N VAL A 172 -10.74 18.51 8.69
CA VAL A 172 -10.84 18.93 10.09
C VAL A 172 -10.64 20.44 10.19
N PRO A 173 -11.59 21.20 10.78
CA PRO A 173 -11.47 22.65 10.96
C PRO A 173 -10.20 23.02 11.72
N GLN A 174 -9.50 24.06 11.24
CA GLN A 174 -8.23 24.49 11.86
C GLN A 174 -8.42 25.00 13.29
N GLU A 175 -9.61 25.56 13.59
CA GLU A 175 -9.98 26.06 14.92
C GLU A 175 -9.83 24.98 16.02
N ILE A 176 -10.11 23.72 15.68
CA ILE A 176 -9.96 22.60 16.63
C ILE A 176 -8.49 22.38 17.01
N PHE A 177 -7.59 22.50 16.05
CA PHE A 177 -6.15 22.38 16.31
C PHE A 177 -5.60 23.59 17.06
N ASP A 178 -6.13 24.78 16.78
CA ASP A 178 -5.70 26.00 17.45
C ASP A 178 -6.22 26.06 18.90
N ALA A 179 -7.46 25.62 19.16
CA ALA A 179 -7.97 25.44 20.52
C ALA A 179 -7.12 24.46 21.32
N ALA A 180 -6.73 23.31 20.72
CA ALA A 180 -5.86 22.35 21.38
C ALA A 180 -4.48 22.92 21.72
N LYS A 181 -3.92 23.80 20.90
CA LYS A 181 -2.66 24.48 21.20
C LYS A 181 -2.80 25.45 22.37
N VAL A 182 -3.92 26.20 22.41
CA VAL A 182 -4.25 27.10 23.54
C VAL A 182 -4.39 26.30 24.85
N ASP A 183 -5.05 25.13 24.77
CA ASP A 183 -5.18 24.20 25.90
C ASP A 183 -3.85 23.52 26.30
N GLY A 184 -2.74 23.79 25.59
CA GLY A 184 -1.42 23.24 25.86
C GLY A 184 -1.26 21.75 25.49
N ALA A 185 -2.11 21.23 24.60
CA ALA A 185 -2.00 19.86 24.13
C ALA A 185 -0.71 19.64 23.31
N GLY A 186 0.10 18.66 23.71
CA GLY A 186 1.29 18.24 22.98
C GLY A 186 0.90 17.56 21.65
N SER A 187 1.87 17.45 20.72
CA SER A 187 1.65 16.87 19.38
C SER A 187 1.06 15.45 19.44
N PHE A 188 1.55 14.59 20.34
CA PHE A 188 1.01 13.25 20.50
C PHE A 188 -0.43 13.25 21.02
N GLN A 189 -0.75 14.12 21.99
CA GLN A 189 -2.10 14.25 22.53
C GLN A 189 -3.05 14.77 21.45
N THR A 190 -2.61 15.72 20.64
CA THR A 190 -3.39 16.25 19.50
C THR A 190 -3.67 15.15 18.48
N VAL A 191 -2.68 14.35 18.11
CA VAL A 191 -2.88 13.24 17.17
C VAL A 191 -3.86 12.22 17.74
N TRP A 192 -3.67 11.78 18.99
CA TRP A 192 -4.45 10.70 19.56
C TRP A 192 -5.89 11.07 19.94
N HIS A 193 -6.08 12.28 20.48
CA HIS A 193 -7.40 12.71 21.00
C HIS A 193 -8.19 13.59 20.05
N ILE A 194 -7.55 14.20 19.05
CA ILE A 194 -8.21 15.11 18.12
C ILE A 194 -8.12 14.57 16.69
N THR A 195 -6.91 14.35 16.19
CA THR A 195 -6.74 13.97 14.79
C THR A 195 -7.39 12.63 14.50
N LEU A 196 -6.97 11.57 15.20
CA LEU A 196 -7.39 10.20 14.93
C LEU A 196 -8.93 10.00 15.01
N PRO A 197 -9.64 10.55 16.02
CA PRO A 197 -11.10 10.46 16.06
C PRO A 197 -11.82 11.15 14.91
N ASN A 198 -11.29 12.31 14.46
CA ASN A 198 -11.90 13.07 13.38
C ASN A 198 -11.67 12.46 11.99
N ILE A 199 -10.54 11.75 11.79
CA ILE A 199 -10.19 11.13 10.50
C ILE A 199 -10.55 9.63 10.45
N ARG A 200 -11.40 9.12 11.32
CA ARG A 200 -11.77 7.69 11.39
C ARG A 200 -12.40 7.16 10.10
N ARG A 201 -13.23 7.96 9.39
CA ARG A 201 -13.80 7.57 8.11
C ARG A 201 -12.73 7.43 7.01
N PRO A 202 -11.84 8.42 6.78
CA PRO A 202 -10.65 8.22 5.96
C PRO A 202 -9.78 7.03 6.39
N ALA A 203 -9.62 6.80 7.71
CA ALA A 203 -8.87 5.67 8.24
C ALA A 203 -9.48 4.33 7.82
N PHE A 204 -10.80 4.19 7.92
CA PHE A 204 -11.50 3.00 7.45
C PHE A 204 -11.28 2.77 5.94
N ILE A 205 -11.44 3.82 5.13
CA ILE A 205 -11.22 3.74 3.67
C ILE A 205 -9.78 3.33 3.38
N ALA A 206 -8.79 3.96 4.02
CA ALA A 206 -7.38 3.63 3.86
C ALA A 206 -7.09 2.17 4.26
N ALA A 207 -7.66 1.67 5.36
CA ALA A 207 -7.49 0.29 5.81
C ALA A 207 -8.07 -0.72 4.81
N VAL A 208 -9.30 -0.51 4.33
CA VAL A 208 -9.95 -1.39 3.35
C VAL A 208 -9.17 -1.39 2.03
N LEU A 209 -8.77 -0.23 1.53
CA LEU A 209 -8.00 -0.14 0.29
C LEU A 209 -6.60 -0.74 0.44
N SER A 210 -5.94 -0.58 1.59
CA SER A 210 -4.66 -1.21 1.88
C SER A 210 -4.78 -2.74 1.89
N MET A 211 -5.85 -3.27 2.49
CA MET A 211 -6.14 -4.69 2.49
C MET A 211 -6.38 -5.24 1.08
N VAL A 212 -7.17 -4.55 0.25
CA VAL A 212 -7.35 -4.94 -1.16
C VAL A 212 -6.04 -4.85 -1.96
N ASN A 213 -5.22 -3.84 -1.70
CA ASN A 213 -3.93 -3.68 -2.37
C ASN A 213 -2.89 -4.71 -1.89
N SER A 214 -3.02 -5.25 -0.66
CA SER A 214 -2.14 -6.32 -0.17
C SER A 214 -2.20 -7.58 -1.04
N PHE A 215 -3.36 -7.87 -1.62
CA PHE A 215 -3.51 -8.96 -2.59
C PHE A 215 -2.77 -8.70 -3.91
N LYS A 216 -2.66 -7.46 -4.35
CA LYS A 216 -2.03 -7.11 -5.63
C LYS A 216 -0.50 -7.24 -5.62
N ILE A 217 0.12 -7.26 -4.44
CA ILE A 217 1.58 -7.36 -4.27
C ILE A 217 2.14 -8.71 -4.74
N PHE A 218 1.28 -9.73 -4.88
CA PHE A 218 1.63 -11.01 -5.51
C PHE A 218 2.40 -10.84 -6.81
N ARG A 219 2.05 -9.84 -7.65
CA ARG A 219 2.69 -9.63 -8.94
C ARG A 219 4.19 -9.37 -8.80
N GLU A 220 4.60 -8.55 -7.86
CA GLU A 220 6.01 -8.26 -7.61
C GLU A 220 6.76 -9.50 -7.13
N LEU A 221 6.18 -10.24 -6.19
CA LEU A 221 6.79 -11.45 -5.69
C LEU A 221 6.89 -12.54 -6.77
N TYR A 222 5.85 -12.70 -7.59
CA TYR A 222 5.84 -13.64 -8.71
C TYR A 222 6.93 -13.32 -9.74
N LEU A 223 7.14 -12.04 -10.04
CA LEU A 223 8.19 -11.61 -10.97
C LEU A 223 9.62 -11.80 -10.42
N ILE A 224 9.77 -11.77 -9.10
CA ILE A 224 11.05 -11.97 -8.44
C ILE A 224 11.35 -13.45 -8.24
N ALA A 225 10.40 -14.22 -7.72
CA ALA A 225 10.60 -15.57 -7.19
C ALA A 225 9.78 -16.66 -7.91
N GLY A 226 8.97 -16.30 -8.91
CA GLY A 226 8.20 -17.25 -9.74
C GLY A 226 7.00 -17.88 -9.01
N ASN A 227 6.58 -19.06 -9.53
CA ASN A 227 5.39 -19.78 -9.05
C ASN A 227 5.54 -20.37 -7.64
N TYR A 228 6.76 -20.67 -7.23
CA TYR A 228 7.08 -21.37 -5.98
C TYR A 228 8.15 -20.59 -5.20
N PRO A 229 7.80 -19.40 -4.63
CA PRO A 229 8.71 -18.66 -3.79
C PRO A 229 9.02 -19.41 -2.49
N ASP A 230 9.87 -18.82 -1.64
CA ASP A 230 10.11 -19.33 -0.29
C ASP A 230 8.78 -19.56 0.46
N LYS A 231 8.74 -20.64 1.27
CA LYS A 231 7.54 -21.06 2.01
C LYS A 231 6.97 -19.94 2.90
N THR A 232 7.79 -19.02 3.37
CA THR A 232 7.37 -17.93 4.29
C THR A 232 6.55 -16.84 3.59
N VAL A 233 6.65 -16.74 2.27
CA VAL A 233 5.95 -15.73 1.43
C VAL A 233 5.04 -16.34 0.37
N TYR A 234 4.87 -17.67 0.37
CA TYR A 234 3.91 -18.33 -0.49
C TYR A 234 2.49 -17.97 -0.12
N GLN A 235 1.78 -17.21 -0.98
CA GLN A 235 0.48 -16.62 -0.70
C GLN A 235 -0.67 -17.29 -1.47
N LEU A 236 -1.92 -16.97 -1.09
CA LEU A 236 -3.14 -17.50 -1.73
C LEU A 236 -3.14 -17.32 -3.25
N GLN A 237 -2.66 -16.19 -3.76
CA GLN A 237 -2.62 -15.97 -5.20
C GLN A 237 -1.66 -16.90 -5.94
N HIS A 238 -0.57 -17.38 -5.30
CA HIS A 238 0.28 -18.44 -5.88
C HIS A 238 -0.51 -19.75 -6.02
N VAL A 239 -1.28 -20.12 -5.00
CA VAL A 239 -2.14 -21.31 -5.04
C VAL A 239 -3.16 -21.20 -6.15
N PHE A 240 -3.84 -20.06 -6.26
CA PHE A 240 -4.83 -19.82 -7.31
C PHE A 240 -4.21 -19.84 -8.70
N ASN A 241 -3.06 -19.21 -8.90
CA ASN A 241 -2.32 -19.25 -10.16
C ASN A 241 -1.93 -20.69 -10.53
N ASN A 242 -1.47 -21.47 -9.56
CA ASN A 242 -1.11 -22.88 -9.78
C ASN A 242 -2.33 -23.76 -10.07
N TRP A 243 -3.46 -23.55 -9.41
CA TRP A 243 -4.71 -24.26 -9.72
C TRP A 243 -5.28 -23.85 -11.09
N PHE A 244 -5.19 -22.58 -11.44
CA PHE A 244 -5.57 -22.07 -12.75
C PHE A 244 -4.72 -22.72 -13.87
N SER A 245 -3.40 -22.74 -13.72
CA SER A 245 -2.48 -23.35 -14.67
C SER A 245 -2.69 -24.87 -14.84
N LYS A 246 -3.17 -25.55 -13.78
CA LYS A 246 -3.53 -26.96 -13.78
C LYS A 246 -4.98 -27.23 -14.20
N LEU A 247 -5.76 -26.18 -14.49
CA LEU A 247 -7.19 -26.26 -14.81
C LEU A 247 -8.04 -26.94 -13.71
N ASP A 248 -7.60 -26.86 -12.44
CA ASP A 248 -8.37 -27.37 -11.30
C ASP A 248 -9.46 -26.37 -10.89
N ILE A 249 -10.49 -26.28 -11.73
CA ILE A 249 -11.56 -25.31 -11.58
C ILE A 249 -12.35 -25.51 -10.27
N SER A 250 -12.48 -26.75 -9.82
CA SER A 250 -13.18 -27.08 -8.57
C SER A 250 -12.54 -26.41 -7.36
N LYS A 251 -11.21 -26.58 -7.19
CA LYS A 251 -10.47 -25.96 -6.08
C LYS A 251 -10.36 -24.46 -6.26
N LEU A 252 -10.11 -23.99 -7.51
CA LEU A 252 -9.96 -22.58 -7.80
C LEU A 252 -11.22 -21.78 -7.41
N THR A 253 -12.40 -22.23 -7.85
CA THR A 253 -13.67 -21.52 -7.59
C THR A 253 -14.06 -21.60 -6.12
N ALA A 254 -13.95 -22.79 -5.48
CA ALA A 254 -14.25 -22.92 -4.06
C ALA A 254 -13.27 -22.11 -3.19
N GLY A 255 -11.97 -22.11 -3.51
CA GLY A 255 -10.96 -21.32 -2.84
C GLY A 255 -11.20 -19.81 -2.99
N ALA A 256 -11.57 -19.36 -4.19
CA ALA A 256 -11.88 -17.96 -4.47
C ALA A 256 -13.10 -17.47 -3.64
N VAL A 257 -14.19 -18.25 -3.62
CA VAL A 257 -15.39 -17.92 -2.83
C VAL A 257 -15.06 -17.89 -1.33
N PHE A 258 -14.33 -18.90 -0.84
CA PHE A 258 -13.93 -18.95 0.58
C PHE A 258 -13.08 -17.73 0.96
N THR A 259 -12.12 -17.39 0.12
CA THR A 259 -11.26 -16.22 0.33
C THR A 259 -12.05 -14.91 0.29
N ALA A 260 -12.98 -14.76 -0.66
CA ALA A 260 -13.85 -13.58 -0.75
C ALA A 260 -14.70 -13.41 0.52
N LEU A 261 -15.27 -14.51 1.07
CA LEU A 261 -16.02 -14.48 2.31
C LEU A 261 -15.14 -14.12 3.52
N ALA A 262 -13.91 -14.65 3.59
CA ALA A 262 -12.95 -14.29 4.63
C ALA A 262 -12.60 -12.79 4.57
N PHE A 263 -12.38 -12.25 3.36
CA PHE A 263 -12.15 -10.82 3.15
C PHE A 263 -13.33 -9.95 3.60
N LEU A 264 -14.54 -10.32 3.21
CA LEU A 264 -15.75 -9.63 3.67
C LEU A 264 -15.86 -9.64 5.19
N GLY A 265 -15.56 -10.78 5.82
CA GLY A 265 -15.51 -10.90 7.28
C GLY A 265 -14.50 -9.95 7.91
N THR A 266 -13.29 -9.86 7.32
CA THR A 266 -12.24 -8.94 7.80
C THR A 266 -12.65 -7.48 7.62
N ILE A 267 -13.28 -7.12 6.48
CA ILE A 267 -13.81 -5.77 6.24
C ILE A 267 -14.89 -5.43 7.28
N LEU A 268 -15.79 -6.35 7.59
CA LEU A 268 -16.81 -6.15 8.62
C LEU A 268 -16.18 -5.95 10.02
N ILE A 269 -15.14 -6.70 10.36
CA ILE A 269 -14.41 -6.51 11.62
C ILE A 269 -13.77 -5.10 11.64
N ILE A 270 -13.10 -4.69 10.57
CA ILE A 270 -12.51 -3.37 10.45
C ILE A 270 -13.60 -2.28 10.56
N TRP A 271 -14.74 -2.49 9.90
CA TRP A 271 -15.90 -1.58 9.97
C TRP A 271 -16.41 -1.39 11.41
N VAL A 272 -16.57 -2.49 12.14
CA VAL A 272 -16.97 -2.44 13.56
C VAL A 272 -15.92 -1.70 14.39
N LEU A 273 -14.65 -2.02 14.25
CA LEU A 273 -13.56 -1.40 15.02
C LEU A 273 -13.47 0.12 14.79
N PHE A 274 -13.63 0.58 13.55
CA PHE A 274 -13.45 2.00 13.22
C PHE A 274 -14.71 2.85 13.43
N LEU A 275 -15.92 2.27 13.29
CA LEU A 275 -17.15 3.06 13.21
C LEU A 275 -18.09 2.91 14.41
N THR A 276 -18.00 1.84 15.23
CA THR A 276 -19.01 1.58 16.27
C THR A 276 -18.60 1.87 17.72
N GLU A 277 -17.36 1.65 18.12
CA GLU A 277 -17.02 1.63 19.57
C GLU A 277 -16.30 2.87 20.12
N TRP A 278 -15.70 3.71 19.29
CA TRP A 278 -14.86 4.80 19.77
C TRP A 278 -15.63 6.03 20.27
N GLU A 279 -16.85 6.26 19.78
CA GLU A 279 -17.63 7.45 20.19
C GLU A 279 -18.01 7.44 21.66
N SER A 280 -18.43 6.30 22.17
CA SER A 280 -18.91 6.20 23.54
C SER A 280 -17.79 6.24 24.59
N LYS A 281 -16.65 5.61 24.30
CA LYS A 281 -15.47 5.60 25.20
C LYS A 281 -14.74 6.94 25.25
N LEU A 282 -14.53 7.59 24.08
CA LEU A 282 -13.86 8.88 24.03
C LEU A 282 -14.69 10.00 24.62
N ARG A 283 -16.01 10.04 24.38
CA ARG A 283 -16.91 10.99 25.05
C ARG A 283 -16.89 10.82 26.57
N ARG A 284 -16.84 9.60 27.10
CA ARG A 284 -16.75 9.36 28.56
C ARG A 284 -15.42 9.83 29.14
N ILE A 285 -14.30 9.59 28.44
CA ILE A 285 -12.97 10.04 28.90
C ILE A 285 -12.87 11.57 28.84
N TRP A 286 -13.41 12.19 27.80
CA TRP A 286 -13.35 13.64 27.62
C TRP A 286 -14.27 14.39 28.57
N ASN A 287 -15.51 13.91 28.75
CA ASN A 287 -16.45 14.48 29.70
C ASN A 287 -16.01 14.27 31.16
N GLY A 288 -15.39 13.13 31.48
CA GLY A 288 -14.83 12.86 32.82
C GLY A 288 -13.64 13.75 33.17
N ARG A 289 -12.87 14.23 32.17
CA ARG A 289 -11.78 15.21 32.39
C ARG A 289 -12.27 16.64 32.49
N LYS A 290 -13.30 17.04 31.72
CA LYS A 290 -13.92 18.37 31.83
C LYS A 290 -14.51 18.60 33.21
N GLN A 291 -15.14 17.60 33.82
CA GLN A 291 -15.67 17.70 35.19
C GLN A 291 -14.57 17.86 36.26
N LYS A 292 -13.35 17.38 36.02
CA LYS A 292 -12.22 17.57 36.96
C LYS A 292 -11.51 18.91 36.85
N CYS A 293 -11.67 19.63 35.74
CA CYS A 293 -11.03 20.94 35.51
C CYS A 293 -12.00 22.14 35.59
N HIS A 294 -13.32 21.91 35.70
CA HIS A 294 -14.35 22.97 35.77
C HIS A 294 -15.22 22.82 37.01
N GLY A 295 -14.64 22.47 38.14
CA GLY A 295 -15.30 22.68 39.43
C GLY A 295 -15.19 24.17 39.79
N ASP A 296 -16.25 24.94 39.50
CA ASP A 296 -16.31 26.39 39.77
C ASP A 296 -16.36 26.76 41.28
N ASN A 297 -16.04 25.83 42.17
CA ASN A 297 -15.97 26.07 43.61
C ASN A 297 -14.80 25.27 44.20
N LEU A 298 -13.56 25.73 44.01
CA LEU A 298 -12.39 25.23 44.76
C LEU A 298 -11.71 26.36 45.51
N PRO A 299 -11.34 26.13 46.82
CA PRO A 299 -10.69 27.12 47.69
C PRO A 299 -9.27 27.48 47.20
N GLU A 300 -8.71 28.56 47.74
CA GLU A 300 -7.43 29.22 47.37
C GLU A 300 -6.17 28.31 47.37
N GLU A 301 -6.23 27.09 47.87
CA GLU A 301 -5.13 26.09 47.71
C GLU A 301 -4.85 25.61 46.25
N SER A 302 -5.54 26.19 45.27
CA SER A 302 -5.50 25.78 43.88
C SER A 302 -4.52 26.51 42.97
N GLU A 303 -3.90 27.62 43.44
CA GLU A 303 -2.94 28.36 42.58
C GLU A 303 -1.63 27.59 42.38
N GLU A 304 -1.11 26.97 43.41
CA GLU A 304 0.09 26.13 43.30
C GLU A 304 -0.12 24.88 42.38
N LYS A 305 -1.33 24.31 42.41
CA LYS A 305 -1.71 23.23 41.48
C LYS A 305 -1.94 23.71 40.07
N ARG A 306 -2.37 24.96 39.86
CA ARG A 306 -2.47 25.57 38.54
C ARG A 306 -1.09 25.88 37.97
N GLU A 307 -0.18 26.43 38.73
CA GLU A 307 1.21 26.67 38.32
C GLU A 307 1.95 25.35 38.01
N GLN A 308 1.78 24.30 38.80
CA GLN A 308 2.34 22.97 38.51
C GLN A 308 1.69 22.33 37.24
N CYS A 309 0.42 22.56 36.95
CA CYS A 309 -0.21 22.16 35.70
C CYS A 309 0.32 22.98 34.52
N ASP A 310 0.56 24.27 34.69
CA ASP A 310 1.07 25.13 33.61
C ASP A 310 2.58 24.92 33.37
N GLU A 311 3.37 24.58 34.38
CA GLU A 311 4.75 24.13 34.17
C GLU A 311 4.84 22.76 33.49
N LYS A 312 3.96 21.82 33.83
CA LYS A 312 3.85 20.54 33.10
C LYS A 312 3.38 20.75 31.65
N LYS A 313 2.53 21.74 31.38
CA LYS A 313 2.08 22.11 30.03
C LYS A 313 3.23 22.63 29.15
N LYS A 314 4.19 23.38 29.73
CA LYS A 314 5.35 23.90 28.97
C LYS A 314 6.36 22.84 28.54
N ARG A 315 6.39 21.65 29.17
CA ARG A 315 7.40 20.58 28.90
C ARG A 315 7.04 19.60 27.80
N VAL A 316 5.82 19.60 27.23
CA VAL A 316 5.35 18.57 26.27
C VAL A 316 5.32 19.08 24.82
N GLY A 317 5.92 20.20 24.51
CA GLY A 317 6.15 20.61 23.11
C GLY A 317 7.32 19.85 22.51
N THR A 318 7.15 19.22 21.33
CA THR A 318 8.31 18.73 20.55
C THR A 318 9.33 19.86 20.44
N THR A 319 10.55 19.61 20.90
CA THR A 319 11.64 20.59 20.82
C THR A 319 11.80 21.03 19.36
N ARG A 320 12.27 22.27 19.11
CA ARG A 320 12.53 22.75 17.74
C ARG A 320 13.39 21.74 16.96
N TRP A 321 14.38 21.13 17.59
CA TRP A 321 15.21 20.07 17.03
C TRP A 321 14.43 18.83 16.63
N GLY A 322 13.48 18.35 17.43
CA GLY A 322 12.67 17.19 17.11
C GLY A 322 11.86 17.39 15.81
N ARG A 323 11.34 18.60 15.57
CA ARG A 323 10.63 18.92 14.31
C ARG A 323 11.54 18.93 13.09
N TYR A 324 12.78 19.40 13.21
CA TYR A 324 13.75 19.35 12.11
C TYR A 324 14.17 17.91 11.79
N ILE A 325 14.35 17.07 12.80
CA ILE A 325 14.66 15.64 12.63
C ILE A 325 13.51 14.93 11.91
N LEU A 326 12.26 15.13 12.32
CA LEU A 326 11.09 14.52 11.67
C LEU A 326 10.98 14.94 10.20
N LYS A 327 11.15 16.23 9.91
CA LYS A 327 11.17 16.73 8.52
C LYS A 327 12.33 16.13 7.72
N GLY A 328 13.50 15.98 8.32
CA GLY A 328 14.66 15.33 7.71
C GLY A 328 14.40 13.87 7.35
N ILE A 329 13.75 13.12 8.25
CA ILE A 329 13.35 11.72 8.02
C ILE A 329 12.37 11.64 6.84
N VAL A 330 11.34 12.49 6.81
CA VAL A 330 10.34 12.49 5.72
C VAL A 330 10.99 12.88 4.39
N LEU A 331 11.93 13.84 4.40
CA LEU A 331 12.67 14.21 3.19
C LEU A 331 13.56 13.07 2.70
N ALA A 332 14.26 12.37 3.60
CA ALA A 332 15.06 11.20 3.25
C ALA A 332 14.18 10.07 2.67
N MET A 333 13.01 9.81 3.27
CA MET A 333 12.03 8.86 2.71
C MET A 333 11.52 9.29 1.33
N ALA A 334 11.29 10.58 1.10
CA ALA A 334 10.87 11.12 -0.20
C ALA A 334 11.97 10.91 -1.26
N ILE A 335 13.24 11.18 -0.93
CA ILE A 335 14.39 10.91 -1.81
C ILE A 335 14.48 9.42 -2.12
N LEU A 336 14.36 8.56 -1.10
CA LEU A 336 14.37 7.10 -1.29
C LEU A 336 13.23 6.63 -2.19
N SER A 337 12.05 7.27 -2.11
CA SER A 337 10.89 6.96 -2.96
C SER A 337 11.15 7.21 -4.45
N VAL A 338 11.98 8.18 -4.79
CA VAL A 338 12.33 8.51 -6.18
C VAL A 338 13.50 7.65 -6.69
N LEU A 339 14.29 7.06 -5.80
CA LEU A 339 15.49 6.29 -6.15
C LEU A 339 15.27 5.21 -7.22
N PRO A 340 14.25 4.33 -7.17
CA PRO A 340 14.02 3.33 -8.21
C PRO A 340 13.78 3.93 -9.59
N LEU A 341 13.07 5.05 -9.67
CA LEU A 341 12.85 5.75 -10.93
C LEU A 341 14.17 6.32 -11.49
N VAL A 342 15.01 6.87 -10.63
CA VAL A 342 16.35 7.36 -11.01
C VAL A 342 17.20 6.21 -11.55
N ILE A 343 17.21 5.05 -10.87
CA ILE A 343 17.93 3.85 -11.33
C ILE A 343 17.45 3.43 -12.72
N LEU A 344 16.15 3.39 -12.95
CA LEU A 344 15.57 3.02 -14.25
C LEU A 344 15.94 4.02 -15.34
N ILE A 345 15.83 5.32 -15.07
CA ILE A 345 16.17 6.37 -16.03
C ILE A 345 17.66 6.32 -16.36
N CYS A 346 18.53 6.28 -15.34
CA CYS A 346 19.98 6.20 -15.56
C CYS A 346 20.35 4.93 -16.34
N GLY A 347 19.78 3.78 -15.98
CA GLY A 347 20.00 2.52 -16.69
C GLY A 347 19.55 2.56 -18.16
N ALA A 348 18.49 3.30 -18.49
CA ALA A 348 18.05 3.46 -19.88
C ALA A 348 19.07 4.21 -20.77
N PHE A 349 19.87 5.10 -20.17
CA PHE A 349 20.93 5.85 -20.86
C PHE A 349 22.32 5.22 -20.73
N THR A 350 22.47 4.12 -19.99
CA THR A 350 23.75 3.44 -19.79
C THR A 350 24.01 2.46 -20.94
N GLY A 351 25.22 2.43 -21.46
CA GLY A 351 25.64 1.52 -22.53
C GLY A 351 25.69 0.07 -22.05
N GLU A 352 25.50 -0.87 -22.97
CA GLU A 352 25.45 -2.31 -22.69
C GLU A 352 26.68 -2.83 -21.93
N ASN A 353 27.88 -2.46 -22.39
CA ASN A 353 29.15 -2.88 -21.76
C ASN A 353 29.28 -2.34 -20.32
N GLU A 354 28.86 -1.10 -20.09
CA GLU A 354 28.87 -0.47 -18.77
C GLU A 354 27.86 -1.16 -17.83
N LEU A 355 26.65 -1.49 -18.34
CA LEU A 355 25.67 -2.27 -17.58
C LEU A 355 26.20 -3.65 -17.21
N TYR A 356 26.88 -4.34 -18.12
CA TYR A 356 27.51 -5.63 -17.81
C TYR A 356 28.58 -5.50 -16.72
N GLN A 357 29.42 -4.49 -16.76
CA GLN A 357 30.42 -4.26 -15.71
C GLN A 357 29.78 -3.91 -14.36
N MET A 358 28.70 -3.14 -14.36
CA MET A 358 28.02 -2.74 -13.13
C MET A 358 27.17 -3.87 -12.52
N LEU A 359 26.48 -4.64 -13.33
CA LEU A 359 25.46 -5.61 -12.93
C LEU A 359 25.86 -7.07 -13.21
N GLY A 360 27.03 -7.32 -13.79
CA GLY A 360 27.50 -8.65 -14.17
C GLY A 360 27.46 -9.66 -13.03
N ALA A 361 27.75 -9.23 -11.81
CA ALA A 361 27.65 -10.07 -10.62
C ALA A 361 26.19 -10.53 -10.32
N VAL A 362 25.18 -9.68 -10.58
CA VAL A 362 23.77 -10.03 -10.40
C VAL A 362 23.24 -10.90 -11.54
N ILE A 363 23.77 -10.71 -12.74
CA ILE A 363 23.39 -11.48 -13.94
C ILE A 363 24.11 -12.84 -13.97
N GLY A 364 25.14 -13.04 -13.13
CA GLY A 364 25.89 -14.29 -13.01
C GLY A 364 27.03 -14.42 -14.05
N THR A 365 27.46 -13.33 -14.68
CA THR A 365 28.57 -13.30 -15.65
C THR A 365 29.91 -12.98 -15.02
N GLU A 366 29.92 -12.34 -13.85
CA GLU A 366 31.11 -11.92 -13.12
C GLU A 366 31.01 -12.27 -11.63
N GLY A 367 32.15 -12.47 -10.95
CA GLY A 367 32.21 -12.64 -9.51
C GLY A 367 32.23 -11.28 -8.78
N GLY A 368 31.85 -11.28 -7.51
CA GLY A 368 31.85 -10.08 -6.66
C GLY A 368 30.45 -9.53 -6.40
N TYR A 369 30.35 -8.20 -6.29
CA TYR A 369 29.09 -7.50 -6.00
C TYR A 369 28.80 -6.44 -7.07
N ALA A 370 27.53 -6.23 -7.37
CA ALA A 370 27.08 -5.18 -8.27
C ALA A 370 27.42 -3.80 -7.72
N GLY A 371 27.88 -2.92 -8.62
CA GLY A 371 28.04 -1.49 -8.39
C GLY A 371 26.93 -0.69 -9.06
N TRP A 372 26.83 0.60 -8.77
CA TRP A 372 25.93 1.51 -9.47
C TRP A 372 26.53 2.92 -9.54
N HIS A 373 26.52 3.49 -10.73
CA HIS A 373 26.83 4.89 -10.95
C HIS A 373 25.56 5.64 -11.36
N PHE A 374 25.23 6.74 -10.66
CA PHE A 374 24.03 7.54 -10.98
C PHE A 374 24.18 8.33 -12.28
N ILE A 375 25.40 8.55 -12.72
CA ILE A 375 25.70 9.23 -13.99
C ILE A 375 26.44 8.22 -14.86
N PRO A 376 25.86 7.79 -16.01
CA PRO A 376 26.56 6.92 -16.94
C PRO A 376 27.90 7.54 -17.41
N LEU A 377 28.95 6.73 -17.45
CA LEU A 377 30.24 7.17 -17.94
C LEU A 377 30.19 7.41 -19.45
N TYR A 378 29.43 6.58 -20.15
CA TYR A 378 29.22 6.67 -21.59
C TYR A 378 27.72 6.69 -21.91
N PRO A 379 27.06 7.86 -21.77
CA PRO A 379 25.63 7.95 -22.02
C PRO A 379 25.29 7.65 -23.47
N THR A 380 24.29 6.81 -23.71
CA THR A 380 23.88 6.40 -25.05
C THR A 380 22.36 6.45 -25.21
N LEU A 381 21.91 6.78 -26.42
CA LEU A 381 20.51 6.64 -26.82
C LEU A 381 20.23 5.33 -27.56
N LYS A 382 21.25 4.46 -27.72
CA LYS A 382 21.13 3.20 -28.47
C LYS A 382 19.96 2.35 -27.97
N ASN A 383 19.82 2.19 -26.67
CA ASN A 383 18.74 1.39 -26.08
C ASN A 383 17.33 1.92 -26.45
N MET A 384 17.17 3.24 -26.53
CA MET A 384 15.90 3.84 -26.96
C MET A 384 15.67 3.71 -28.45
N ILE A 385 16.73 3.90 -29.26
CA ILE A 385 16.65 3.74 -30.72
C ILE A 385 16.29 2.29 -31.06
N GLU A 386 16.97 1.32 -30.47
CA GLU A 386 16.70 -0.10 -30.63
C GLU A 386 15.28 -0.48 -30.23
N LEU A 387 14.80 0.04 -29.09
CA LEU A 387 13.45 -0.21 -28.62
C LEU A 387 12.37 0.36 -29.56
N PHE A 388 12.55 1.58 -30.07
CA PHE A 388 11.52 2.26 -30.83
C PHE A 388 11.59 2.02 -32.34
N PHE A 389 12.77 1.73 -32.89
CA PHE A 389 12.99 1.66 -34.34
C PHE A 389 13.40 0.27 -34.82
N ASP A 390 14.17 -0.48 -34.04
CA ASP A 390 14.66 -1.80 -34.46
C ASP A 390 13.73 -2.96 -34.03
N THR A 391 12.83 -2.74 -33.08
CA THR A 391 11.86 -3.74 -32.59
C THR A 391 10.42 -3.28 -32.84
N PRO A 392 9.86 -3.51 -34.05
CA PRO A 392 8.51 -3.05 -34.40
C PRO A 392 7.41 -3.60 -33.49
N GLU A 393 7.63 -4.74 -32.84
CA GLU A 393 6.70 -5.34 -31.89
C GLU A 393 6.41 -4.44 -30.69
N TYR A 394 7.43 -3.77 -30.10
CA TYR A 394 7.25 -2.83 -29.02
C TYR A 394 6.47 -1.59 -29.41
N TYR A 395 6.65 -1.11 -30.65
CA TYR A 395 5.89 0.01 -31.18
C TYR A 395 4.41 -0.32 -31.30
N VAL A 396 4.08 -1.53 -31.78
CA VAL A 396 2.68 -2.01 -31.85
C VAL A 396 2.07 -2.12 -30.45
N LEU A 397 2.82 -2.69 -29.48
CA LEU A 397 2.35 -2.82 -28.10
C LEU A 397 2.13 -1.44 -27.44
N PHE A 398 3.02 -0.50 -27.68
CA PHE A 398 2.91 0.87 -27.18
C PHE A 398 1.65 1.57 -27.72
N TRP A 399 1.42 1.52 -29.05
CA TRP A 399 0.22 2.09 -29.64
C TRP A 399 -1.07 1.41 -29.22
N ASN A 400 -1.07 0.12 -29.06
CA ASN A 400 -2.22 -0.62 -28.52
C ASN A 400 -2.54 -0.18 -27.09
N SER A 401 -1.52 0.01 -26.25
CA SER A 401 -1.69 0.53 -24.88
C SER A 401 -2.29 1.94 -24.88
N ILE A 402 -1.79 2.84 -25.74
CA ILE A 402 -2.34 4.20 -25.88
C ILE A 402 -3.82 4.15 -26.33
N LYS A 403 -4.15 3.32 -27.32
CA LYS A 403 -5.54 3.17 -27.80
C LYS A 403 -6.46 2.70 -26.68
N ILE A 404 -6.06 1.65 -25.95
CA ILE A 404 -6.85 1.09 -24.85
C ILE A 404 -7.05 2.14 -23.75
N VAL A 405 -5.98 2.80 -23.31
CA VAL A 405 -6.04 3.84 -22.26
C VAL A 405 -6.90 5.02 -22.74
N GLY A 406 -6.76 5.44 -24.00
CA GLY A 406 -7.56 6.51 -24.58
C GLY A 406 -9.06 6.18 -24.57
N ILE A 407 -9.43 4.97 -25.00
CA ILE A 407 -10.83 4.52 -24.98
C ILE A 407 -11.37 4.45 -23.55
N ILE A 408 -10.59 3.93 -22.60
CA ILE A 408 -10.99 3.87 -21.19
C ILE A 408 -11.20 5.27 -20.61
N LEU A 409 -10.28 6.20 -20.86
CA LEU A 409 -10.38 7.59 -20.38
C LEU A 409 -11.61 8.30 -20.96
N VAL A 410 -11.84 8.16 -22.27
CA VAL A 410 -13.04 8.73 -22.92
C VAL A 410 -14.31 8.10 -22.32
N GLY A 411 -14.34 6.78 -22.15
CA GLY A 411 -15.46 6.09 -21.52
C GLY A 411 -15.70 6.59 -20.08
N GLN A 412 -14.65 6.73 -19.26
CA GLN A 412 -14.78 7.25 -17.92
C GLN A 412 -15.30 8.70 -17.89
N LEU A 413 -14.80 9.56 -18.77
CA LEU A 413 -15.28 10.94 -18.88
C LEU A 413 -16.75 11.02 -19.31
N VAL A 414 -17.16 10.21 -20.29
CA VAL A 414 -18.53 10.19 -20.79
C VAL A 414 -19.52 9.64 -19.76
N PHE A 415 -19.15 8.59 -19.02
CA PHE A 415 -20.05 7.93 -18.06
C PHE A 415 -19.97 8.45 -16.63
N ALA A 416 -18.81 8.97 -16.20
CA ALA A 416 -18.62 9.46 -14.84
C ALA A 416 -18.93 10.95 -14.67
N THR A 417 -18.75 11.78 -15.71
CA THR A 417 -18.99 13.23 -15.62
C THR A 417 -20.47 13.61 -15.48
N PRO A 418 -21.44 12.89 -16.10
CA PRO A 418 -22.87 13.18 -15.92
C PRO A 418 -23.45 12.67 -14.59
N ALA A 419 -22.74 11.82 -13.84
CA ALA A 419 -23.17 11.26 -12.56
C ALA A 419 -22.74 12.11 -11.37
#